data_15350f14621df9cb3117ac1abc50bb12
#
_entry.id   15350f14621df9cb3117ac1abc50bb12
#
_cell.length_a   1.000
_cell.length_b   1.000
_cell.length_c   1.000
_cell.angle_alpha   90.00
_cell.angle_beta   90.00
_cell.angle_gamma   90.00
#
_symmetry.space_group_name_H-M   'P 1'
#
loop_
_entity.id
_entity.type
_entity.pdbx_description
1 polymer ?
#
loop_
_entity_poly.entity_id
_entity_poly.type
_entity_poly.pdbx_seq_one_letter_code
_entity_poly.pdbx_strand_id
1 'polypeptide(L)'
;LSTATAPAVKKAVPPAVYVLAAGVFAMVTSEFTVAGLMPQLAEGLVTGIPQIGYLVTIFAVAMAVGGPLLTFALLKVPPKSALMTIFAIFLVGNVIAALATGYPMMVLARIISGAASQAFFGIAVSMGVQLVDERVRGRAVAVVMNGLMLGTLLGLPLAIFVGGRFGWQTAFWTISAITLGAAVLTLAFVSNPAAPAGGVEPAASTRSDLAVLREPQFLLALASSTLIIGATFSAFSFFTPILTEVTGFSVSLVPVLLLVYGAATLVGNLVVGRLADKHTISTLLFGTALNALFLTGFALFTGVPSLALAFMLGIGLVGVTMNPAMAVRIQRAGSTAPLVNTIHGSFITLGVIIGSAVGSALIPLHGLRAPVVLGIGLAVLAIAAISPALASPYLRRGAPDDASEGERESGPVPPACPS
;
A
#
# COMPACT_ATOMS: atom_id res chain seq x y z
N LEU A 1 -8.51 53.73 9.08
CA LEU A 1 -7.78 52.74 8.25
C LEU A 1 -7.19 51.71 9.17
N SER A 2 -7.99 50.66 9.44
CA SER A 2 -7.57 49.48 10.21
C SER A 2 -6.89 48.53 9.21
N THR A 3 -5.56 48.39 9.29
CA THR A 3 -4.80 47.37 8.57
C THR A 3 -5.07 46.02 9.21
N ALA A 4 -6.04 45.29 8.65
CA ALA A 4 -6.24 43.90 9.00
C ALA A 4 -4.97 43.11 8.58
N THR A 5 -4.14 42.72 9.55
CA THR A 5 -3.01 41.84 9.37
C THR A 5 -3.52 40.50 8.81
N ALA A 6 -3.17 40.20 7.58
CA ALA A 6 -3.47 38.89 6.98
C ALA A 6 -2.91 37.78 7.91
N PRO A 7 -3.66 36.71 8.20
CA PRO A 7 -3.19 35.65 9.07
C PRO A 7 -1.95 35.02 8.47
N ALA A 8 -0.90 34.91 9.29
CA ALA A 8 0.40 34.34 8.90
C ALA A 8 0.17 32.92 8.34
N VAL A 9 0.47 32.72 7.06
CA VAL A 9 0.37 31.43 6.37
C VAL A 9 1.27 30.42 7.11
N LYS A 10 0.68 29.45 7.79
CA LYS A 10 1.40 28.36 8.46
C LYS A 10 2.05 27.49 7.41
N LYS A 11 3.34 27.72 7.13
CA LYS A 11 4.15 26.94 6.18
C LYS A 11 4.47 25.49 6.68
N ALA A 12 4.13 25.16 7.91
CA ALA A 12 4.43 23.87 8.54
C ALA A 12 3.18 22.98 8.59
N VAL A 13 3.40 21.68 8.38
CA VAL A 13 2.35 20.65 8.56
C VAL A 13 2.01 20.55 10.05
N PRO A 14 0.74 20.67 10.45
CA PRO A 14 0.34 20.66 11.86
C PRO A 14 0.58 19.27 12.51
N PRO A 15 0.81 19.20 13.83
CA PRO A 15 1.00 17.94 14.56
C PRO A 15 -0.11 16.91 14.34
N ALA A 16 -1.34 17.37 14.12
CA ALA A 16 -2.49 16.53 13.82
C ALA A 16 -2.26 15.57 12.64
N VAL A 17 -1.54 15.99 11.60
CA VAL A 17 -1.26 15.12 10.43
C VAL A 17 -0.27 14.02 10.78
N TYR A 18 0.69 14.27 11.68
CA TYR A 18 1.61 13.23 12.18
C TYR A 18 0.89 12.20 13.04
N VAL A 19 -0.14 12.63 13.78
CA VAL A 19 -1.00 11.72 14.56
C VAL A 19 -1.78 10.79 13.61
N LEU A 20 -2.28 11.31 12.48
CA LEU A 20 -2.91 10.48 11.45
C LEU A 20 -1.92 9.47 10.86
N ALA A 21 -0.67 9.87 10.63
CA ALA A 21 0.39 8.97 10.19
C ALA A 21 0.67 7.85 11.21
N ALA A 22 0.63 8.15 12.52
CA ALA A 22 0.76 7.13 13.57
C ALA A 22 -0.41 6.12 13.55
N GLY A 23 -1.62 6.57 13.24
CA GLY A 23 -2.77 5.69 13.01
C GLY A 23 -2.55 4.76 11.81
N VAL A 24 -2.08 5.30 10.68
CA VAL A 24 -1.72 4.48 9.50
C VAL A 24 -0.62 3.47 9.82
N PHE A 25 0.40 3.87 10.57
CA PHE A 25 1.45 2.97 11.06
C PHE A 25 0.87 1.77 11.82
N ALA A 26 -0.08 1.98 12.74
CA ALA A 26 -0.71 0.91 13.50
C ALA A 26 -1.50 -0.05 12.59
N MET A 27 -2.25 0.50 11.60
CA MET A 27 -3.03 -0.30 10.65
C MET A 27 -2.13 -1.21 9.81
N VAL A 28 -1.06 -0.65 9.24
CA VAL A 28 -0.10 -1.39 8.40
C VAL A 28 0.69 -2.41 9.22
N THR A 29 1.05 -2.09 10.46
CA THR A 29 1.69 -3.05 11.37
C THR A 29 0.80 -4.27 11.59
N SER A 30 -0.51 -4.10 11.84
CA SER A 30 -1.45 -5.20 11.98
C SER A 30 -1.61 -6.02 10.69
N GLU A 31 -1.61 -5.35 9.52
CA GLU A 31 -1.69 -5.99 8.22
C GLU A 31 -0.61 -7.07 8.05
N PHE A 32 0.65 -6.71 8.30
CA PHE A 32 1.79 -7.59 8.07
C PHE A 32 2.12 -8.52 9.24
N THR A 33 1.55 -8.31 10.43
CA THR A 33 1.84 -9.13 11.63
C THR A 33 1.62 -10.61 11.39
N VAL A 34 0.54 -11.00 10.70
CA VAL A 34 0.23 -12.41 10.42
C VAL A 34 1.29 -13.05 9.52
N ALA A 35 1.75 -12.34 8.47
CA ALA A 35 2.81 -12.83 7.60
C ALA A 35 4.13 -13.02 8.36
N GLY A 36 4.42 -12.11 9.31
CA GLY A 36 5.61 -12.18 10.14
C GLY A 36 5.60 -13.30 11.17
N LEU A 37 4.44 -13.59 11.76
CA LEU A 37 4.29 -14.54 12.85
C LEU A 37 3.64 -15.88 12.41
N MET A 38 3.71 -16.22 11.10
CA MET A 38 3.06 -17.40 10.55
C MET A 38 3.36 -18.71 11.32
N PRO A 39 4.62 -19.06 11.60
CA PRO A 39 4.91 -20.31 12.33
C PRO A 39 4.31 -20.32 13.74
N GLN A 40 4.45 -19.22 14.48
CA GLN A 40 3.94 -19.11 15.85
C GLN A 40 2.41 -19.11 15.88
N LEU A 41 1.74 -18.51 14.89
CA LEU A 41 0.29 -18.55 14.76
C LEU A 41 -0.20 -19.94 14.36
N ALA A 42 0.53 -20.64 13.48
CA ALA A 42 0.19 -22.01 13.10
C ALA A 42 0.24 -22.96 14.31
N GLU A 43 1.30 -22.85 15.10
CA GLU A 43 1.43 -23.61 16.35
C GLU A 43 0.37 -23.22 17.38
N GLY A 44 0.20 -21.91 17.66
CA GLY A 44 -0.70 -21.42 18.69
C GLY A 44 -2.19 -21.60 18.39
N LEU A 45 -2.58 -21.64 17.12
CA LEU A 45 -3.97 -21.89 16.67
C LEU A 45 -4.21 -23.34 16.24
N VAL A 46 -3.21 -24.22 16.42
CA VAL A 46 -3.25 -25.64 16.07
C VAL A 46 -3.70 -25.84 14.62
N THR A 47 -3.02 -25.18 13.68
CA THR A 47 -3.35 -25.20 12.26
C THR A 47 -2.09 -25.20 11.40
N GLY A 48 -2.22 -25.33 10.07
CA GLY A 48 -1.08 -25.30 9.15
C GLY A 48 -0.74 -23.92 8.62
N ILE A 49 0.48 -23.78 8.10
CA ILE A 49 0.94 -22.55 7.41
C ILE A 49 -0.04 -22.08 6.30
N PRO A 50 -0.62 -22.99 5.47
CA PRO A 50 -1.60 -22.57 4.46
C PRO A 50 -2.81 -21.82 5.05
N GLN A 51 -3.35 -22.31 6.15
CA GLN A 51 -4.50 -21.67 6.81
C GLN A 51 -4.12 -20.28 7.35
N ILE A 52 -2.91 -20.12 7.90
CA ILE A 52 -2.43 -18.81 8.33
C ILE A 52 -2.23 -17.88 7.12
N GLY A 53 -1.75 -18.40 5.98
CA GLY A 53 -1.67 -17.64 4.73
C GLY A 53 -3.03 -17.11 4.27
N TYR A 54 -4.11 -17.87 4.43
CA TYR A 54 -5.47 -17.39 4.16
C TYR A 54 -5.91 -16.23 5.08
N LEU A 55 -5.36 -16.08 6.27
CA LEU A 55 -5.64 -14.92 7.13
C LEU A 55 -5.11 -13.61 6.52
N VAL A 56 -4.00 -13.67 5.75
CA VAL A 56 -3.51 -12.52 4.95
C VAL A 56 -4.51 -12.21 3.84
N THR A 57 -4.97 -13.23 3.13
CA THR A 57 -6.00 -13.10 2.09
C THR A 57 -7.30 -12.52 2.63
N ILE A 58 -7.81 -13.05 3.74
CA ILE A 58 -9.05 -12.60 4.38
C ILE A 58 -8.96 -11.13 4.78
N PHE A 59 -7.82 -10.70 5.32
CA PHE A 59 -7.59 -9.29 5.64
C PHE A 59 -7.64 -8.41 4.38
N ALA A 60 -6.96 -8.82 3.31
CA ALA A 60 -6.93 -8.09 2.05
C ALA A 60 -8.34 -8.02 1.40
N VAL A 61 -9.12 -9.11 1.44
CA VAL A 61 -10.52 -9.11 0.99
C VAL A 61 -11.38 -8.16 1.84
N ALA A 62 -11.20 -8.19 3.17
CA ALA A 62 -11.90 -7.29 4.08
C ALA A 62 -11.52 -5.83 3.84
N MET A 63 -10.26 -5.53 3.49
CA MET A 63 -9.85 -4.20 3.03
C MET A 63 -10.58 -3.80 1.75
N ALA A 64 -10.57 -4.67 0.74
CA ALA A 64 -11.10 -4.37 -0.58
C ALA A 64 -12.64 -4.17 -0.58
N VAL A 65 -13.36 -4.93 0.21
CA VAL A 65 -14.84 -4.92 0.25
C VAL A 65 -15.35 -4.17 1.49
N GLY A 66 -14.86 -4.54 2.66
CA GLY A 66 -15.33 -3.97 3.94
C GLY A 66 -14.94 -2.52 4.13
N GLY A 67 -13.76 -2.12 3.64
CA GLY A 67 -13.28 -0.74 3.74
C GLY A 67 -14.22 0.28 3.06
N PRO A 68 -14.53 0.12 1.76
CA PRO A 68 -15.50 0.98 1.08
C PRO A 68 -16.88 0.96 1.73
N LEU A 69 -17.39 -0.21 2.16
CA LEU A 69 -18.69 -0.30 2.85
C LEU A 69 -18.69 0.47 4.16
N LEU A 70 -17.63 0.34 4.96
CA LEU A 70 -17.50 1.08 6.22
C LEU A 70 -17.34 2.59 5.99
N THR A 71 -16.55 2.97 4.97
CA THR A 71 -16.42 4.38 4.58
C THR A 71 -17.77 4.96 4.16
N PHE A 72 -18.54 4.22 3.34
CA PHE A 72 -19.88 4.64 2.93
C PHE A 72 -20.84 4.79 4.11
N ALA A 73 -20.82 3.86 5.05
CA ALA A 73 -21.63 3.94 6.28
C ALA A 73 -21.31 5.17 7.14
N LEU A 74 -20.05 5.64 7.07
CA LEU A 74 -19.57 6.78 7.85
C LEU A 74 -19.61 8.13 7.11
N LEU A 75 -20.09 8.19 5.84
CA LEU A 75 -20.11 9.43 5.05
C LEU A 75 -20.84 10.59 5.71
N LYS A 76 -21.88 10.31 6.49
CA LYS A 76 -22.69 11.32 7.21
C LYS A 76 -22.14 11.66 8.59
N VAL A 77 -21.10 10.97 9.05
CA VAL A 77 -20.48 11.17 10.36
C VAL A 77 -19.36 12.21 10.23
N PRO A 78 -19.23 13.18 11.16
CA PRO A 78 -18.14 14.13 11.15
C PRO A 78 -16.77 13.41 11.07
N PRO A 79 -15.79 13.91 10.28
CA PRO A 79 -14.56 13.17 9.98
C PRO A 79 -13.77 12.69 11.22
N LYS A 80 -13.69 13.51 12.28
CA LYS A 80 -13.05 13.13 13.54
C LYS A 80 -13.79 11.96 14.22
N SER A 81 -15.13 12.04 14.28
CA SER A 81 -15.95 10.98 14.87
C SER A 81 -15.86 9.68 14.05
N ALA A 82 -15.83 9.80 12.71
CA ALA A 82 -15.60 8.65 11.83
C ALA A 82 -14.26 7.98 12.10
N LEU A 83 -13.15 8.75 12.23
CA LEU A 83 -11.85 8.21 12.61
C LEU A 83 -11.89 7.51 13.97
N MET A 84 -12.55 8.09 14.97
CA MET A 84 -12.67 7.48 16.30
C MET A 84 -13.47 6.18 16.27
N THR A 85 -14.55 6.12 15.49
CA THR A 85 -15.33 4.91 15.28
C THR A 85 -14.45 3.81 14.62
N ILE A 86 -13.66 4.18 13.61
CA ILE A 86 -12.76 3.24 12.94
C ILE A 86 -11.66 2.76 13.89
N PHE A 87 -11.06 3.64 14.70
CA PHE A 87 -10.12 3.23 15.73
C PHE A 87 -10.74 2.24 16.73
N ALA A 88 -11.98 2.47 17.15
CA ALA A 88 -12.68 1.55 18.04
C ALA A 88 -12.91 0.18 17.37
N ILE A 89 -13.37 0.15 16.12
CA ILE A 89 -13.57 -1.09 15.35
C ILE A 89 -12.23 -1.83 15.19
N PHE A 90 -11.17 -1.12 14.82
CA PHE A 90 -9.84 -1.71 14.63
C PHE A 90 -9.27 -2.24 15.95
N LEU A 91 -9.44 -1.50 17.04
CA LEU A 91 -9.04 -1.94 18.38
C LEU A 91 -9.77 -3.22 18.78
N VAL A 92 -11.08 -3.28 18.57
CA VAL A 92 -11.88 -4.50 18.83
C VAL A 92 -11.35 -5.66 18.00
N GLY A 93 -11.05 -5.47 16.72
CA GLY A 93 -10.47 -6.51 15.87
C GLY A 93 -9.14 -7.03 16.41
N ASN A 94 -8.21 -6.14 16.81
CA ASN A 94 -6.92 -6.58 17.36
C ASN A 94 -7.01 -7.18 18.76
N VAL A 95 -7.94 -6.74 19.60
CA VAL A 95 -8.22 -7.37 20.90
C VAL A 95 -8.79 -8.79 20.71
N ILE A 96 -9.73 -8.97 19.75
CA ILE A 96 -10.23 -10.31 19.39
C ILE A 96 -9.06 -11.18 18.89
N ALA A 97 -8.15 -10.66 18.08
CA ALA A 97 -6.97 -11.37 17.62
C ALA A 97 -6.06 -11.77 18.79
N ALA A 98 -5.80 -10.86 19.74
CA ALA A 98 -4.97 -11.13 20.92
C ALA A 98 -5.57 -12.19 21.86
N LEU A 99 -6.90 -12.27 21.91
CA LEU A 99 -7.65 -13.24 22.74
C LEU A 99 -8.04 -14.50 21.95
N ALA A 100 -7.62 -14.63 20.69
CA ALA A 100 -8.06 -15.74 19.86
C ALA A 100 -7.57 -17.09 20.40
N THR A 101 -8.52 -17.99 20.66
CA THR A 101 -8.28 -19.36 21.13
C THR A 101 -8.30 -20.36 19.99
N GLY A 102 -8.61 -19.93 18.74
CA GLY A 102 -8.67 -20.79 17.57
C GLY A 102 -8.79 -20.00 16.28
N TYR A 103 -8.62 -20.71 15.18
CA TYR A 103 -8.61 -20.13 13.83
C TYR A 103 -9.87 -19.31 13.48
N PRO A 104 -11.13 -19.75 13.77
CA PRO A 104 -12.32 -18.97 13.41
C PRO A 104 -12.37 -17.59 14.09
N MET A 105 -11.93 -17.52 15.35
CA MET A 105 -11.88 -16.24 16.06
C MET A 105 -10.84 -15.29 15.45
N MET A 106 -9.70 -15.82 15.02
CA MET A 106 -8.69 -15.06 14.28
C MET A 106 -9.23 -14.58 12.92
N VAL A 107 -10.00 -15.41 12.18
CA VAL A 107 -10.67 -14.99 10.94
C VAL A 107 -11.58 -13.80 11.17
N LEU A 108 -12.43 -13.85 12.20
CA LEU A 108 -13.31 -12.72 12.56
C LEU A 108 -12.51 -11.45 12.86
N ALA A 109 -11.44 -11.59 13.63
CA ALA A 109 -10.53 -10.49 13.95
C ALA A 109 -9.94 -9.85 12.70
N ARG A 110 -9.52 -10.66 11.71
CA ARG A 110 -8.93 -10.19 10.46
C ARG A 110 -9.94 -9.48 9.55
N ILE A 111 -11.19 -9.95 9.53
CA ILE A 111 -12.29 -9.28 8.79
C ILE A 111 -12.53 -7.88 9.38
N ILE A 112 -12.69 -7.80 10.69
CA ILE A 112 -12.98 -6.54 11.38
C ILE A 112 -11.83 -5.54 11.21
N SER A 113 -10.59 -5.98 11.48
CA SER A 113 -9.41 -5.10 11.39
C SER A 113 -9.08 -4.70 9.96
N GLY A 114 -9.26 -5.59 8.97
CA GLY A 114 -9.03 -5.29 7.56
C GLY A 114 -9.98 -4.21 7.03
N ALA A 115 -11.29 -4.34 7.29
CA ALA A 115 -12.28 -3.33 6.90
C ALA A 115 -11.96 -1.96 7.52
N ALA A 116 -11.60 -1.93 8.80
CA ALA A 116 -11.22 -0.71 9.50
C ALA A 116 -9.95 -0.08 8.93
N SER A 117 -8.93 -0.87 8.60
CA SER A 117 -7.66 -0.38 8.04
C SER A 117 -7.84 0.42 6.76
N GLN A 118 -8.60 -0.11 5.80
CA GLN A 118 -8.83 0.58 4.53
C GLN A 118 -9.65 1.85 4.70
N ALA A 119 -10.72 1.79 5.51
CA ALA A 119 -11.54 2.96 5.79
C ALA A 119 -10.75 4.07 6.49
N PHE A 120 -9.88 3.70 7.45
CA PHE A 120 -8.99 4.65 8.13
C PHE A 120 -8.08 5.36 7.15
N PHE A 121 -7.41 4.60 6.27
CA PHE A 121 -6.46 5.16 5.32
C PHE A 121 -7.11 6.23 4.43
N GLY A 122 -8.28 5.95 3.87
CA GLY A 122 -9.02 6.91 3.04
C GLY A 122 -9.39 8.19 3.79
N ILE A 123 -9.93 8.07 5.00
CA ILE A 123 -10.34 9.22 5.81
C ILE A 123 -9.13 9.99 6.34
N ALA A 124 -8.05 9.30 6.74
CA ALA A 124 -6.83 9.95 7.23
C ALA A 124 -6.15 10.82 6.15
N VAL A 125 -6.07 10.33 4.92
CA VAL A 125 -5.54 11.11 3.78
C VAL A 125 -6.42 12.32 3.50
N SER A 126 -7.76 12.13 3.40
CA SER A 126 -8.71 13.20 3.16
C SER A 126 -8.64 14.26 4.26
N MET A 127 -8.62 13.84 5.51
CA MET A 127 -8.53 14.74 6.67
C MET A 127 -7.19 15.47 6.73
N GLY A 128 -6.09 14.78 6.42
CA GLY A 128 -4.76 15.38 6.34
C GLY A 128 -4.71 16.54 5.35
N VAL A 129 -5.38 16.41 4.21
CA VAL A 129 -5.51 17.47 3.20
C VAL A 129 -6.38 18.63 3.69
N GLN A 130 -7.46 18.36 4.44
CA GLN A 130 -8.38 19.37 4.96
C GLN A 130 -7.81 20.19 6.14
N LEU A 131 -6.83 19.65 6.85
CA LEU A 131 -6.18 20.32 8.00
C LEU A 131 -5.09 21.32 7.59
N VAL A 132 -4.80 21.46 6.31
CA VAL A 132 -3.69 22.30 5.80
C VAL A 132 -4.14 23.19 4.64
N ASP A 133 -3.39 24.28 4.44
CA ASP A 133 -3.58 25.15 3.27
C ASP A 133 -3.23 24.43 1.95
N GLU A 134 -3.81 24.88 0.84
CA GLU A 134 -3.62 24.28 -0.49
C GLU A 134 -2.15 24.06 -0.88
N ARG A 135 -1.30 25.04 -0.56
CA ARG A 135 0.14 25.02 -0.90
C ARG A 135 0.93 23.90 -0.22
N VAL A 136 0.40 23.32 0.85
CA VAL A 136 1.08 22.27 1.64
C VAL A 136 0.31 20.95 1.67
N ARG A 137 -0.79 20.81 0.90
CA ARG A 137 -1.58 19.56 0.81
C ARG A 137 -0.73 18.35 0.41
N GLY A 138 0.15 18.50 -0.57
CA GLY A 138 1.07 17.44 -0.97
C GLY A 138 2.00 16.97 0.16
N ARG A 139 2.46 17.89 1.01
CA ARG A 139 3.27 17.53 2.20
C ARG A 139 2.45 16.80 3.25
N ALA A 140 1.19 17.18 3.46
CA ALA A 140 0.31 16.49 4.39
C ALA A 140 0.06 15.04 3.94
N VAL A 141 -0.24 14.82 2.67
CA VAL A 141 -0.36 13.47 2.09
C VAL A 141 0.94 12.69 2.28
N ALA A 142 2.10 13.29 1.98
CA ALA A 142 3.39 12.64 2.15
C ALA A 142 3.64 12.21 3.61
N VAL A 143 3.26 13.03 4.60
CA VAL A 143 3.39 12.68 6.02
C VAL A 143 2.51 11.48 6.37
N VAL A 144 1.25 11.45 5.92
CA VAL A 144 0.35 10.30 6.12
C VAL A 144 0.92 9.03 5.46
N MET A 145 1.45 9.15 4.23
CA MET A 145 2.11 8.06 3.51
C MET A 145 3.38 7.57 4.21
N ASN A 146 4.12 8.44 4.91
CA ASN A 146 5.26 8.01 5.72
C ASN A 146 4.82 7.06 6.85
N GLY A 147 3.60 7.21 7.37
CA GLY A 147 3.02 6.24 8.32
C GLY A 147 2.95 4.83 7.73
N LEU A 148 2.52 4.71 6.45
CA LEU A 148 2.49 3.44 5.73
C LEU A 148 3.91 2.87 5.54
N MET A 149 4.86 3.70 5.09
CA MET A 149 6.24 3.26 4.88
C MET A 149 6.92 2.82 6.18
N LEU A 150 6.71 3.56 7.28
CA LEU A 150 7.23 3.19 8.58
C LEU A 150 6.56 1.92 9.12
N GLY A 151 5.26 1.73 8.89
CA GLY A 151 4.53 0.52 9.23
C GLY A 151 5.09 -0.72 8.53
N THR A 152 5.40 -0.59 7.24
CA THR A 152 6.02 -1.68 6.47
C THR A 152 7.46 -1.95 6.92
N LEU A 153 8.25 -0.89 7.18
CA LEU A 153 9.66 -1.01 7.55
C LEU A 153 9.87 -1.49 8.98
N LEU A 154 9.14 -0.91 9.94
CA LEU A 154 9.36 -1.12 11.37
C LEU A 154 8.27 -1.99 12.01
N GLY A 155 7.04 -1.92 11.49
CA GLY A 155 5.89 -2.58 12.08
C GLY A 155 6.02 -4.10 12.06
N LEU A 156 6.40 -4.68 10.92
CA LEU A 156 6.60 -6.12 10.78
C LEU A 156 7.74 -6.65 11.67
N PRO A 157 8.96 -6.10 11.66
CA PRO A 157 10.03 -6.50 12.57
C PRO A 157 9.66 -6.36 14.05
N LEU A 158 8.95 -5.27 14.41
CA LEU A 158 8.47 -5.05 15.77
C LEU A 158 7.49 -6.16 16.21
N ALA A 159 6.51 -6.48 15.36
CA ALA A 159 5.55 -7.53 15.63
C ALA A 159 6.21 -8.90 15.81
N ILE A 160 7.20 -9.24 14.96
CA ILE A 160 7.95 -10.50 15.06
C ILE A 160 8.83 -10.52 16.31
N PHE A 161 9.51 -9.43 16.64
CA PHE A 161 10.35 -9.34 17.83
C PHE A 161 9.52 -9.52 19.09
N VAL A 162 8.42 -8.79 19.22
CA VAL A 162 7.51 -8.86 20.38
C VAL A 162 6.83 -10.23 20.43
N GLY A 163 6.26 -10.68 19.32
CA GLY A 163 5.55 -11.95 19.26
C GLY A 163 6.44 -13.16 19.42
N GLY A 164 7.68 -13.11 18.91
CA GLY A 164 8.65 -14.19 19.06
C GLY A 164 9.20 -14.34 20.49
N ARG A 165 9.22 -13.23 21.27
CA ARG A 165 9.78 -13.24 22.63
C ARG A 165 8.71 -13.43 23.71
N PHE A 166 7.52 -12.89 23.51
CA PHE A 166 6.46 -12.82 24.52
C PHE A 166 5.16 -13.54 24.11
N GLY A 167 5.18 -14.26 22.99
CA GLY A 167 4.03 -14.90 22.38
C GLY A 167 3.30 -14.02 21.38
N TRP A 168 2.75 -14.64 20.34
CA TRP A 168 2.09 -13.96 19.22
C TRP A 168 0.92 -13.07 19.65
N GLN A 169 0.22 -13.40 20.73
CA GLN A 169 -0.85 -12.59 21.33
C GLN A 169 -0.34 -11.21 21.74
N THR A 170 0.89 -11.14 22.27
CA THR A 170 1.48 -9.88 22.74
C THR A 170 1.74 -8.92 21.58
N ALA A 171 1.99 -9.41 20.36
CA ALA A 171 2.08 -8.56 19.18
C ALA A 171 0.76 -7.83 18.91
N PHE A 172 -0.38 -8.50 18.99
CA PHE A 172 -1.70 -7.87 18.81
C PHE A 172 -2.06 -6.93 19.98
N TRP A 173 -1.66 -7.25 21.21
CA TRP A 173 -1.77 -6.31 22.34
C TRP A 173 -0.92 -5.06 22.14
N THR A 174 0.29 -5.19 21.60
CA THR A 174 1.17 -4.06 21.28
C THR A 174 0.52 -3.16 20.20
N ILE A 175 -0.04 -3.75 19.15
CA ILE A 175 -0.78 -3.01 18.12
C ILE A 175 -2.00 -2.30 18.73
N SER A 176 -2.74 -2.98 19.62
CA SER A 176 -3.88 -2.41 20.34
C SER A 176 -3.45 -1.19 21.18
N ALA A 177 -2.32 -1.27 21.88
CA ALA A 177 -1.78 -0.17 22.67
C ALA A 177 -1.35 1.02 21.79
N ILE A 178 -0.67 0.75 20.66
CA ILE A 178 -0.31 1.81 19.68
C ILE A 178 -1.56 2.46 19.10
N THR A 179 -2.57 1.65 18.75
CA THR A 179 -3.87 2.12 18.24
C THR A 179 -4.58 3.01 19.26
N LEU A 180 -4.64 2.59 20.51
CA LEU A 180 -5.23 3.38 21.60
C LEU A 180 -4.49 4.70 21.79
N GLY A 181 -3.15 4.68 21.78
CA GLY A 181 -2.33 5.87 21.84
C GLY A 181 -2.61 6.83 20.67
N ALA A 182 -2.67 6.32 19.44
CA ALA A 182 -3.02 7.12 18.25
C ALA A 182 -4.44 7.68 18.34
N ALA A 183 -5.40 6.92 18.86
CA ALA A 183 -6.78 7.38 19.08
C ALA A 183 -6.85 8.51 20.12
N VAL A 184 -6.16 8.39 21.26
CA VAL A 184 -6.07 9.42 22.29
C VAL A 184 -5.41 10.69 21.75
N LEU A 185 -4.31 10.55 21.01
CA LEU A 185 -3.66 11.69 20.36
C LEU A 185 -4.57 12.34 19.29
N THR A 186 -5.35 11.54 18.56
CA THR A 186 -6.36 12.06 17.61
C THR A 186 -7.44 12.87 18.33
N LEU A 187 -7.92 12.41 19.48
CA LEU A 187 -8.86 13.17 20.31
C LEU A 187 -8.29 14.50 20.77
N ALA A 188 -7.00 14.53 21.16
CA ALA A 188 -6.36 15.70 21.73
C ALA A 188 -5.94 16.73 20.65
N PHE A 189 -5.37 16.28 19.53
CA PHE A 189 -4.69 17.15 18.55
C PHE A 189 -5.44 17.35 17.24
N VAL A 190 -6.38 16.48 16.88
CA VAL A 190 -7.13 16.60 15.63
C VAL A 190 -8.44 17.32 15.89
N SER A 191 -8.61 18.51 15.31
CA SER A 191 -9.87 19.25 15.32
C SER A 191 -10.79 18.74 14.22
N ASN A 192 -12.12 18.86 14.40
CA ASN A 192 -13.02 18.71 13.28
C ASN A 192 -12.70 19.82 12.25
N PRO A 193 -12.42 19.50 10.98
CA PRO A 193 -12.34 20.52 9.96
C PRO A 193 -13.66 21.30 9.97
N ALA A 194 -13.59 22.62 9.78
CA ALA A 194 -14.81 23.39 9.49
C ALA A 194 -15.49 22.72 8.28
N ALA A 195 -16.80 22.48 8.38
CA ALA A 195 -17.54 21.88 7.29
C ALA A 195 -17.19 22.64 6.00
N PRO A 196 -16.77 21.96 4.91
CA PRO A 196 -16.50 22.64 3.65
C PRO A 196 -17.76 23.43 3.29
N ALA A 197 -17.62 24.71 2.96
CA ALA A 197 -18.71 25.57 2.48
C ALA A 197 -19.23 25.18 1.08
N GLY A 198 -18.97 23.99 0.65
CA GLY A 198 -19.52 23.23 -0.46
C GLY A 198 -19.40 21.79 -0.04
N GLY A 199 -20.53 21.08 0.03
CA GLY A 199 -20.53 19.65 0.32
C GLY A 199 -19.43 18.98 -0.49
N VAL A 200 -18.77 17.98 0.09
CA VAL A 200 -18.00 17.03 -0.72
C VAL A 200 -19.05 16.38 -1.60
N GLU A 201 -19.29 16.97 -2.77
CA GLU A 201 -19.95 16.23 -3.82
C GLU A 201 -19.15 14.94 -3.98
N PRO A 202 -19.78 13.75 -3.88
CA PRO A 202 -19.18 12.55 -4.39
C PRO A 202 -18.80 12.95 -5.82
N ALA A 203 -17.50 13.03 -6.11
CA ALA A 203 -17.04 13.42 -7.43
C ALA A 203 -17.89 12.62 -8.41
N ALA A 204 -18.84 13.32 -9.04
CA ALA A 204 -19.76 12.68 -9.95
C ALA A 204 -18.86 12.09 -11.02
N SER A 205 -18.71 10.76 -10.99
CA SER A 205 -17.99 10.04 -12.02
C SER A 205 -18.74 10.34 -13.29
N THR A 206 -18.23 11.31 -14.03
CA THR A 206 -18.80 11.63 -15.33
C THR A 206 -18.75 10.36 -16.16
N ARG A 207 -19.72 10.13 -17.02
CA ARG A 207 -19.74 8.98 -17.94
C ARG A 207 -18.42 8.81 -18.69
N SER A 208 -17.64 9.89 -18.85
CA SER A 208 -16.29 9.90 -19.41
C SER A 208 -15.27 9.12 -18.55
N ASP A 209 -15.33 9.22 -17.22
CA ASP A 209 -14.40 8.48 -16.35
C ASP A 209 -14.67 6.98 -16.35
N LEU A 210 -15.93 6.57 -16.58
CA LEU A 210 -16.29 5.16 -16.77
C LEU A 210 -15.92 4.63 -18.16
N ALA A 211 -15.83 5.49 -19.18
CA ALA A 211 -15.39 5.08 -20.51
C ALA A 211 -13.94 4.61 -20.51
N VAL A 212 -13.08 5.18 -19.66
CA VAL A 212 -11.67 4.77 -19.48
C VAL A 212 -11.55 3.30 -19.07
N LEU A 213 -12.52 2.75 -18.32
CA LEU A 213 -12.54 1.34 -17.92
C LEU A 213 -12.67 0.38 -19.11
N ARG A 214 -13.04 0.86 -20.29
CA ARG A 214 -13.15 0.06 -21.51
C ARG A 214 -11.91 0.14 -22.39
N GLU A 215 -10.97 1.04 -22.06
CA GLU A 215 -9.73 1.19 -22.82
C GLU A 215 -8.78 0.00 -22.58
N PRO A 216 -8.39 -0.74 -23.61
CA PRO A 216 -7.54 -1.93 -23.45
C PRO A 216 -6.20 -1.61 -22.76
N GLN A 217 -5.62 -0.45 -22.99
CA GLN A 217 -4.37 -0.03 -22.38
C GLN A 217 -4.52 0.21 -20.88
N PHE A 218 -5.66 0.75 -20.44
CA PHE A 218 -5.96 0.93 -19.03
C PHE A 218 -6.17 -0.42 -18.33
N LEU A 219 -6.91 -1.34 -18.95
CA LEU A 219 -7.09 -2.70 -18.43
C LEU A 219 -5.77 -3.47 -18.33
N LEU A 220 -4.89 -3.36 -19.34
CA LEU A 220 -3.55 -3.95 -19.29
C LEU A 220 -2.67 -3.31 -18.20
N ALA A 221 -2.83 -2.01 -17.96
CA ALA A 221 -2.12 -1.34 -16.88
C ALA A 221 -2.59 -1.85 -15.50
N LEU A 222 -3.91 -2.01 -15.29
CA LEU A 222 -4.48 -2.61 -14.09
C LEU A 222 -4.04 -4.05 -13.89
N ALA A 223 -4.15 -4.87 -14.94
CA ALA A 223 -3.74 -6.27 -14.91
C ALA A 223 -2.25 -6.41 -14.57
N SER A 224 -1.38 -5.60 -15.20
CA SER A 224 0.05 -5.64 -14.88
C SER A 224 0.35 -5.24 -13.43
N SER A 225 -0.37 -4.24 -12.87
CA SER A 225 -0.21 -3.86 -11.47
C SER A 225 -0.60 -5.00 -10.52
N THR A 226 -1.74 -5.66 -10.81
CA THR A 226 -2.18 -6.85 -10.06
C THR A 226 -1.14 -7.96 -10.12
N LEU A 227 -0.60 -8.25 -11.30
CA LEU A 227 0.39 -9.32 -11.50
C LEU A 227 1.74 -9.01 -10.84
N ILE A 228 2.23 -7.76 -10.90
CA ILE A 228 3.48 -7.35 -10.23
C ILE A 228 3.36 -7.49 -8.71
N ILE A 229 2.26 -6.99 -8.15
CA ILE A 229 2.02 -7.09 -6.71
C ILE A 229 1.78 -8.55 -6.30
N GLY A 230 0.99 -9.29 -7.06
CA GLY A 230 0.77 -10.72 -6.82
C GLY A 230 2.07 -11.53 -6.84
N ALA A 231 2.96 -11.25 -7.80
CA ALA A 231 4.27 -11.87 -7.88
C ALA A 231 5.13 -11.65 -6.62
N THR A 232 5.13 -10.43 -6.10
CA THR A 232 5.92 -10.11 -4.91
C THR A 232 5.27 -10.67 -3.64
N PHE A 233 3.94 -10.51 -3.49
CA PHE A 233 3.22 -10.95 -2.28
C PHE A 233 3.09 -12.46 -2.18
N SER A 234 3.16 -13.20 -3.28
CA SER A 234 3.23 -14.67 -3.23
C SER A 234 4.49 -15.18 -2.50
N ALA A 235 5.61 -14.48 -2.61
CA ALA A 235 6.82 -14.79 -1.86
C ALA A 235 6.84 -14.11 -0.47
N PHE A 236 6.55 -12.80 -0.43
CA PHE A 236 6.61 -11.98 0.77
C PHE A 236 5.74 -12.51 1.91
N SER A 237 4.52 -12.97 1.62
CA SER A 237 3.60 -13.51 2.62
C SER A 237 4.17 -14.73 3.36
N PHE A 238 5.09 -15.45 2.73
CA PHE A 238 5.66 -16.69 3.26
C PHE A 238 7.17 -16.60 3.56
N PHE A 239 7.76 -15.41 3.56
CA PHE A 239 9.18 -15.27 3.88
C PHE A 239 9.54 -15.84 5.23
N THR A 240 8.75 -15.57 6.27
CA THR A 240 9.04 -16.08 7.62
C THR A 240 9.15 -17.62 7.65
N PRO A 241 8.13 -18.40 7.24
CA PRO A 241 8.27 -19.86 7.22
C PRO A 241 9.35 -20.36 6.25
N ILE A 242 9.56 -19.72 5.10
CA ILE A 242 10.64 -20.11 4.19
C ILE A 242 12.01 -19.90 4.84
N LEU A 243 12.25 -18.76 5.48
CA LEU A 243 13.53 -18.45 6.12
C LEU A 243 13.81 -19.37 7.30
N THR A 244 12.78 -19.75 8.08
CA THR A 244 12.97 -20.60 9.26
C THR A 244 13.00 -22.08 8.93
N GLU A 245 12.07 -22.58 8.11
CA GLU A 245 11.89 -24.02 7.88
C GLU A 245 12.68 -24.54 6.68
N VAL A 246 12.95 -23.70 5.66
CA VAL A 246 13.67 -24.12 4.44
C VAL A 246 15.11 -23.64 4.45
N THR A 247 15.35 -22.37 4.82
CA THR A 247 16.70 -21.79 4.82
C THR A 247 17.45 -22.12 6.12
N GLY A 248 16.73 -22.35 7.24
CA GLY A 248 17.31 -22.71 8.53
C GLY A 248 17.80 -21.53 9.38
N PHE A 249 17.35 -20.30 9.11
CA PHE A 249 17.61 -19.18 9.99
C PHE A 249 16.88 -19.33 11.32
N SER A 250 17.52 -18.90 12.41
CA SER A 250 16.85 -18.88 13.72
C SER A 250 15.70 -17.87 13.71
N VAL A 251 14.60 -18.20 14.40
CA VAL A 251 13.42 -17.32 14.52
C VAL A 251 13.81 -15.94 15.08
N SER A 252 14.80 -15.89 15.99
CA SER A 252 15.31 -14.64 16.56
C SER A 252 15.99 -13.70 15.56
N LEU A 253 16.48 -14.23 14.44
CA LEU A 253 17.14 -13.45 13.38
C LEU A 253 16.14 -12.87 12.37
N VAL A 254 14.97 -13.50 12.21
CA VAL A 254 13.96 -13.10 11.21
C VAL A 254 13.57 -11.62 11.30
N PRO A 255 13.35 -11.00 12.50
CA PRO A 255 13.06 -9.58 12.59
C PRO A 255 14.12 -8.69 11.93
N VAL A 256 15.41 -9.03 12.13
CA VAL A 256 16.52 -8.29 11.53
C VAL A 256 16.56 -8.46 10.01
N LEU A 257 16.36 -9.69 9.52
CA LEU A 257 16.32 -9.96 8.08
C LEU A 257 15.20 -9.20 7.38
N LEU A 258 14.01 -9.16 7.97
CA LEU A 258 12.87 -8.42 7.43
C LEU A 258 13.01 -6.90 7.59
N LEU A 259 13.72 -6.42 8.61
CA LEU A 259 14.11 -5.01 8.72
C LEU A 259 15.03 -4.60 7.56
N VAL A 260 16.04 -5.42 7.25
CA VAL A 260 16.95 -5.18 6.12
C VAL A 260 16.20 -5.27 4.77
N TYR A 261 15.25 -6.20 4.64
CA TYR A 261 14.33 -6.25 3.50
C TYR A 261 13.51 -4.96 3.36
N GLY A 262 12.92 -4.47 4.46
CA GLY A 262 12.19 -3.20 4.47
C GLY A 262 13.08 -2.00 4.10
N ALA A 263 14.34 -1.97 4.55
CA ALA A 263 15.30 -0.96 4.15
C ALA A 263 15.62 -1.03 2.65
N ALA A 264 15.79 -2.23 2.09
CA ALA A 264 15.95 -2.44 0.64
C ALA A 264 14.72 -1.93 -0.12
N THR A 265 13.51 -2.20 0.37
CA THR A 265 12.26 -1.67 -0.21
C THR A 265 12.22 -0.15 -0.20
N LEU A 266 12.68 0.50 0.88
CA LEU A 266 12.73 1.96 0.93
C LEU A 266 13.70 2.53 -0.11
N VAL A 267 14.90 1.95 -0.24
CA VAL A 267 15.89 2.34 -1.26
C VAL A 267 15.32 2.14 -2.67
N GLY A 268 14.74 0.97 -2.94
CA GLY A 268 14.12 0.66 -4.22
C GLY A 268 13.01 1.65 -4.59
N ASN A 269 12.15 2.00 -3.64
CA ASN A 269 11.06 2.96 -3.86
C ASN A 269 11.58 4.36 -4.22
N LEU A 270 12.67 4.81 -3.60
CA LEU A 270 13.32 6.09 -3.95
C LEU A 270 13.92 6.07 -5.36
N VAL A 271 14.55 4.97 -5.75
CA VAL A 271 15.14 4.81 -7.09
C VAL A 271 14.06 4.73 -8.15
N VAL A 272 13.06 3.87 -7.95
CA VAL A 272 11.94 3.70 -8.89
C VAL A 272 11.13 4.98 -9.02
N GLY A 273 10.87 5.70 -7.91
CA GLY A 273 10.16 6.97 -7.95
C GLY A 273 10.83 7.99 -8.88
N ARG A 274 12.16 8.11 -8.83
CA ARG A 274 12.92 9.02 -9.72
C ARG A 274 12.91 8.58 -11.19
N LEU A 275 12.91 7.28 -11.45
CA LEU A 275 12.92 6.72 -12.79
C LEU A 275 11.52 6.70 -13.42
N ALA A 276 10.49 6.58 -12.60
CA ALA A 276 9.10 6.46 -13.03
C ALA A 276 8.62 7.65 -13.85
N ASP A 277 9.02 8.86 -13.49
CA ASP A 277 8.58 10.09 -14.15
C ASP A 277 9.09 10.18 -15.61
N LYS A 278 10.33 9.77 -15.85
CA LYS A 278 10.99 9.87 -17.16
C LYS A 278 10.85 8.62 -18.02
N HIS A 279 10.93 7.44 -17.41
CA HIS A 279 11.05 6.15 -18.09
C HIS A 279 10.07 5.10 -17.55
N THR A 280 8.78 5.44 -17.39
CA THR A 280 7.76 4.61 -16.71
C THR A 280 7.72 3.18 -17.23
N ILE A 281 7.56 2.97 -18.55
CA ILE A 281 7.39 1.61 -19.14
C ILE A 281 8.68 0.80 -19.03
N SER A 282 9.83 1.41 -19.34
CA SER A 282 11.13 0.73 -19.22
C SER A 282 11.43 0.38 -17.77
N THR A 283 11.10 1.26 -16.81
CA THR A 283 11.25 0.99 -15.38
C THR A 283 10.38 -0.18 -14.92
N LEU A 284 9.11 -0.23 -15.34
CA LEU A 284 8.22 -1.35 -15.03
C LEU A 284 8.72 -2.65 -15.64
N LEU A 285 9.12 -2.65 -16.90
CA LEU A 285 9.56 -3.85 -17.59
C LEU A 285 10.86 -4.41 -16.98
N PHE A 286 11.86 -3.53 -16.82
CA PHE A 286 13.16 -3.93 -16.29
C PHE A 286 13.06 -4.32 -14.81
N GLY A 287 12.30 -3.55 -14.00
CA GLY A 287 12.08 -3.86 -12.59
C GLY A 287 11.32 -5.17 -12.40
N THR A 288 10.29 -5.45 -13.23
CA THR A 288 9.56 -6.73 -13.17
C THR A 288 10.44 -7.90 -13.64
N ALA A 289 11.29 -7.71 -14.66
CA ALA A 289 12.23 -8.73 -15.10
C ALA A 289 13.28 -9.05 -14.02
N LEU A 290 13.81 -8.03 -13.35
CA LEU A 290 14.68 -8.20 -12.18
C LEU A 290 13.96 -8.91 -11.03
N ASN A 291 12.68 -8.57 -10.77
CA ASN A 291 11.90 -9.25 -9.75
C ASN A 291 11.72 -10.73 -10.07
N ALA A 292 11.43 -11.08 -11.35
CA ALA A 292 11.37 -12.46 -11.80
C ALA A 292 12.71 -13.19 -11.61
N LEU A 293 13.83 -12.52 -11.92
CA LEU A 293 15.17 -13.06 -11.71
C LEU A 293 15.45 -13.32 -10.22
N PHE A 294 15.14 -12.35 -9.35
CA PHE A 294 15.37 -12.51 -7.92
C PHE A 294 14.44 -13.56 -7.30
N LEU A 295 13.18 -13.65 -7.72
CA LEU A 295 12.27 -14.72 -7.32
C LEU A 295 12.79 -16.09 -7.75
N THR A 296 13.32 -16.19 -8.97
CA THR A 296 13.93 -17.44 -9.48
C THR A 296 15.15 -17.83 -8.66
N GLY A 297 16.06 -16.88 -8.43
CA GLY A 297 17.23 -17.11 -7.58
C GLY A 297 16.84 -17.51 -6.16
N PHE A 298 15.84 -16.84 -5.57
CA PHE A 298 15.33 -17.18 -4.24
C PHE A 298 14.74 -18.60 -4.23
N ALA A 299 13.93 -18.99 -5.23
CA ALA A 299 13.36 -20.33 -5.31
C ALA A 299 14.43 -21.44 -5.41
N LEU A 300 15.47 -21.21 -6.22
CA LEU A 300 16.55 -22.18 -6.44
C LEU A 300 17.50 -22.30 -5.25
N PHE A 301 17.82 -21.18 -4.62
CA PHE A 301 18.87 -21.09 -3.59
C PHE A 301 18.34 -20.87 -2.18
N THR A 302 17.05 -21.16 -1.90
CA THR A 302 16.48 -21.08 -0.56
C THR A 302 17.26 -21.89 0.49
N GLY A 303 17.92 -22.99 0.12
CA GLY A 303 18.73 -23.81 1.03
C GLY A 303 20.13 -23.24 1.33
N VAL A 304 20.54 -22.14 0.70
CA VAL A 304 21.82 -21.47 0.93
C VAL A 304 21.60 -20.12 1.57
N PRO A 305 21.83 -19.94 2.89
CA PRO A 305 21.42 -18.74 3.64
C PRO A 305 21.88 -17.41 3.03
N SER A 306 23.14 -17.32 2.59
CA SER A 306 23.70 -16.10 2.00
C SER A 306 23.02 -15.71 0.67
N LEU A 307 22.78 -16.71 -0.20
CA LEU A 307 22.11 -16.48 -1.50
C LEU A 307 20.62 -16.20 -1.30
N ALA A 308 19.94 -16.94 -0.41
CA ALA A 308 18.56 -16.68 -0.06
C ALA A 308 18.38 -15.24 0.42
N LEU A 309 19.25 -14.74 1.30
CA LEU A 309 19.23 -13.36 1.77
C LEU A 309 19.46 -12.36 0.62
N ALA A 310 20.48 -12.59 -0.22
CA ALA A 310 20.80 -11.71 -1.34
C ALA A 310 19.61 -11.57 -2.31
N PHE A 311 19.00 -12.70 -2.70
CA PHE A 311 17.83 -12.69 -3.58
C PHE A 311 16.59 -12.10 -2.93
N MET A 312 16.35 -12.37 -1.65
CA MET A 312 15.28 -11.74 -0.87
C MET A 312 15.40 -10.20 -0.86
N LEU A 313 16.62 -9.68 -0.63
CA LEU A 313 16.87 -8.23 -0.69
C LEU A 313 16.67 -7.68 -2.10
N GLY A 314 17.05 -8.44 -3.14
CA GLY A 314 16.75 -8.10 -4.53
C GLY A 314 15.25 -7.97 -4.79
N ILE A 315 14.42 -8.90 -4.28
CA ILE A 315 12.96 -8.80 -4.35
C ILE A 315 12.49 -7.52 -3.64
N GLY A 316 13.07 -7.18 -2.49
CA GLY A 316 12.77 -5.93 -1.77
C GLY A 316 13.05 -4.68 -2.61
N LEU A 317 14.16 -4.67 -3.35
CA LEU A 317 14.55 -3.53 -4.19
C LEU A 317 13.59 -3.28 -5.35
N VAL A 318 12.98 -4.31 -5.94
CA VAL A 318 12.22 -4.19 -7.20
C VAL A 318 10.79 -4.74 -7.17
N GLY A 319 10.32 -5.28 -6.05
CA GLY A 319 8.98 -5.85 -5.92
C GLY A 319 7.90 -4.79 -5.74
N VAL A 320 7.50 -4.55 -4.49
CA VAL A 320 6.49 -3.56 -4.11
C VAL A 320 6.88 -2.13 -4.52
N THR A 321 8.18 -1.89 -4.69
CA THR A 321 8.77 -0.61 -5.08
C THR A 321 8.36 -0.13 -6.47
N MET A 322 7.73 -0.98 -7.30
CA MET A 322 7.16 -0.58 -8.60
C MET A 322 5.89 0.29 -8.47
N ASN A 323 5.35 0.48 -7.28
CA ASN A 323 4.13 1.26 -7.02
C ASN A 323 4.12 2.66 -7.68
N PRO A 324 5.16 3.51 -7.57
CA PRO A 324 5.18 4.82 -8.22
C PRO A 324 5.04 4.71 -9.75
N ALA A 325 5.77 3.77 -10.35
CA ALA A 325 5.74 3.58 -11.80
C ALA A 325 4.38 3.03 -12.28
N MET A 326 3.76 2.14 -11.51
CA MET A 326 2.40 1.65 -11.76
C MET A 326 1.38 2.80 -11.69
N ALA A 327 1.46 3.66 -10.67
CA ALA A 327 0.58 4.81 -10.53
C ALA A 327 0.70 5.78 -11.70
N VAL A 328 1.93 6.14 -12.11
CA VAL A 328 2.18 7.00 -13.28
C VAL A 328 1.61 6.37 -14.57
N ARG A 329 1.81 5.06 -14.77
CA ARG A 329 1.26 4.37 -15.94
C ARG A 329 -0.28 4.41 -15.97
N ILE A 330 -0.92 4.18 -14.84
CA ILE A 330 -2.38 4.21 -14.70
C ILE A 330 -2.93 5.61 -15.01
N GLN A 331 -2.29 6.65 -14.49
CA GLN A 331 -2.68 8.03 -14.73
C GLN A 331 -2.50 8.45 -16.20
N ARG A 332 -1.45 7.95 -16.87
CA ARG A 332 -1.23 8.19 -18.30
C ARG A 332 -2.19 7.41 -19.20
N ALA A 333 -2.61 6.23 -18.80
CA ALA A 333 -3.55 5.40 -19.55
C ALA A 333 -5.03 5.79 -19.32
N GLY A 334 -5.31 6.43 -18.20
CA GLY A 334 -6.65 6.85 -17.79
C GLY A 334 -6.73 8.35 -17.59
N SER A 335 -6.81 8.75 -16.34
CA SER A 335 -6.83 10.15 -15.93
C SER A 335 -6.26 10.28 -14.51
N THR A 336 -6.05 11.52 -14.04
CA THR A 336 -5.66 11.81 -12.65
C THR A 336 -6.84 11.81 -11.69
N ALA A 337 -8.04 11.43 -12.15
CA ALA A 337 -9.27 11.44 -11.36
C ALA A 337 -9.14 10.52 -10.12
N PRO A 338 -9.75 10.90 -8.98
CA PRO A 338 -9.74 10.09 -7.76
C PRO A 338 -10.28 8.68 -7.96
N LEU A 339 -11.28 8.50 -8.85
CA LEU A 339 -11.85 7.21 -9.19
C LEU A 339 -10.80 6.25 -9.79
N VAL A 340 -9.97 6.74 -10.71
CA VAL A 340 -8.91 5.96 -11.35
C VAL A 340 -7.90 5.45 -10.33
N ASN A 341 -7.49 6.30 -9.38
CA ASN A 341 -6.58 5.91 -8.31
C ASN A 341 -7.21 4.90 -7.34
N THR A 342 -8.51 5.03 -7.05
CA THR A 342 -9.24 4.08 -6.19
C THR A 342 -9.33 2.71 -6.84
N ILE A 343 -9.67 2.66 -8.13
CA ILE A 343 -9.71 1.42 -8.92
C ILE A 343 -8.32 0.77 -8.94
N HIS A 344 -7.27 1.55 -9.19
CA HIS A 344 -5.89 1.04 -9.15
C HIS A 344 -5.54 0.43 -7.79
N GLY A 345 -5.88 1.10 -6.69
CA GLY A 345 -5.71 0.56 -5.34
C GLY A 345 -6.41 -0.78 -5.13
N SER A 346 -7.64 -0.93 -5.65
CA SER A 346 -8.38 -2.19 -5.59
C SER A 346 -7.69 -3.31 -6.37
N PHE A 347 -7.10 -3.02 -7.53
CA PHE A 347 -6.35 -3.99 -8.32
C PHE A 347 -4.99 -4.35 -7.69
N ILE A 348 -4.34 -3.43 -6.98
CA ILE A 348 -3.18 -3.73 -6.12
C ILE A 348 -3.59 -4.73 -5.04
N THR A 349 -4.68 -4.47 -4.33
CA THR A 349 -5.18 -5.38 -3.28
C THR A 349 -5.58 -6.75 -3.86
N LEU A 350 -6.16 -6.78 -5.07
CA LEU A 350 -6.43 -8.04 -5.78
C LEU A 350 -5.14 -8.84 -6.03
N GLY A 351 -4.03 -8.17 -6.34
CA GLY A 351 -2.71 -8.81 -6.45
C GLY A 351 -2.29 -9.49 -5.13
N VAL A 352 -2.44 -8.79 -4.01
CA VAL A 352 -2.17 -9.37 -2.67
C VAL A 352 -3.04 -10.61 -2.43
N ILE A 353 -4.33 -10.53 -2.74
CA ILE A 353 -5.28 -11.65 -2.60
C ILE A 353 -4.83 -12.84 -3.44
N ILE A 354 -4.53 -12.65 -4.72
CA ILE A 354 -4.10 -13.72 -5.63
C ILE A 354 -2.80 -14.34 -5.11
N GLY A 355 -1.78 -13.52 -4.81
CA GLY A 355 -0.48 -14.00 -4.33
C GLY A 355 -0.58 -14.82 -3.05
N SER A 356 -1.31 -14.34 -2.06
CA SER A 356 -1.46 -15.02 -0.76
C SER A 356 -2.40 -16.23 -0.83
N ALA A 357 -3.56 -16.13 -1.50
CA ALA A 357 -4.54 -17.21 -1.57
C ALA A 357 -4.04 -18.39 -2.38
N VAL A 358 -3.58 -18.12 -3.63
CA VAL A 358 -3.06 -19.19 -4.50
C VAL A 358 -1.76 -19.75 -3.93
N GLY A 359 -0.89 -18.89 -3.37
CA GLY A 359 0.30 -19.33 -2.65
C GLY A 359 -0.04 -20.30 -1.52
N SER A 360 -1.03 -19.96 -0.66
CA SER A 360 -1.51 -20.84 0.42
C SER A 360 -2.01 -22.18 -0.11
N ALA A 361 -2.80 -22.16 -1.19
CA ALA A 361 -3.38 -23.36 -1.79
C ALA A 361 -2.33 -24.31 -2.40
N LEU A 362 -1.20 -23.78 -2.86
CA LEU A 362 -0.12 -24.59 -3.47
C LEU A 362 0.81 -25.25 -2.44
N ILE A 363 0.90 -24.72 -1.22
CA ILE A 363 1.83 -25.25 -0.20
C ILE A 363 1.59 -26.73 0.14
N PRO A 364 0.35 -27.20 0.35
CA PRO A 364 0.09 -28.61 0.66
C PRO A 364 0.50 -29.57 -0.44
N LEU A 365 0.52 -29.08 -1.70
CA LEU A 365 0.81 -29.90 -2.87
C LEU A 365 2.31 -29.92 -3.24
N HIS A 366 2.99 -28.79 -3.04
CA HIS A 366 4.33 -28.55 -3.59
C HIS A 366 5.32 -27.96 -2.58
N GLY A 367 4.91 -27.82 -1.30
CA GLY A 367 5.74 -27.27 -0.22
C GLY A 367 5.91 -25.75 -0.25
N LEU A 368 6.70 -25.23 0.70
CA LEU A 368 6.88 -23.80 0.95
C LEU A 368 7.56 -23.02 -0.20
N ARG A 369 8.17 -23.70 -1.17
CA ARG A 369 8.74 -23.04 -2.36
C ARG A 369 7.70 -22.72 -3.43
N ALA A 370 6.54 -23.38 -3.41
CA ALA A 370 5.50 -23.23 -4.42
C ALA A 370 4.98 -21.79 -4.55
N PRO A 371 4.75 -21.03 -3.47
CA PRO A 371 4.38 -19.62 -3.58
C PRO A 371 5.42 -18.77 -4.33
N VAL A 372 6.71 -19.05 -4.17
CA VAL A 372 7.77 -18.31 -4.88
C VAL A 372 7.73 -18.61 -6.37
N VAL A 373 7.52 -19.90 -6.74
CA VAL A 373 7.35 -20.32 -8.15
C VAL A 373 6.10 -19.68 -8.78
N LEU A 374 5.00 -19.60 -8.03
CA LEU A 374 3.82 -18.82 -8.45
C LEU A 374 4.22 -17.37 -8.77
N GLY A 375 5.01 -16.74 -7.91
CA GLY A 375 5.50 -15.38 -8.11
C GLY A 375 6.27 -15.21 -9.41
N ILE A 376 7.11 -16.17 -9.77
CA ILE A 376 7.83 -16.17 -11.06
C ILE A 376 6.84 -16.17 -12.23
N GLY A 377 5.85 -17.06 -12.19
CA GLY A 377 4.81 -17.14 -13.23
C GLY A 377 4.02 -15.82 -13.36
N LEU A 378 3.62 -15.23 -12.24
CA LEU A 378 2.92 -13.94 -12.22
C LEU A 378 3.80 -12.80 -12.75
N ALA A 379 5.10 -12.78 -12.45
CA ALA A 379 6.03 -11.78 -12.97
C ALA A 379 6.22 -11.91 -14.49
N VAL A 380 6.30 -13.12 -15.01
CA VAL A 380 6.36 -13.38 -16.47
C VAL A 380 5.09 -12.90 -17.15
N LEU A 381 3.91 -13.19 -16.58
CA LEU A 381 2.64 -12.68 -17.09
C LEU A 381 2.55 -11.15 -17.02
N ALA A 382 3.11 -10.55 -15.97
CA ALA A 382 3.18 -9.09 -15.86
C ALA A 382 4.04 -8.47 -16.98
N ILE A 383 5.19 -9.08 -17.30
CA ILE A 383 6.05 -8.66 -18.41
C ILE A 383 5.26 -8.73 -19.73
N ALA A 384 4.53 -9.82 -19.97
CA ALA A 384 3.69 -9.98 -21.15
C ALA A 384 2.59 -8.90 -21.21
N ALA A 385 1.97 -8.54 -20.08
CA ALA A 385 0.96 -7.48 -20.00
C ALA A 385 1.54 -6.06 -20.16
N ILE A 386 2.83 -5.86 -19.90
CA ILE A 386 3.51 -4.56 -20.08
C ILE A 386 4.01 -4.42 -21.53
N SER A 387 4.45 -5.49 -22.17
CA SER A 387 5.13 -5.46 -23.48
C SER A 387 4.37 -4.74 -24.61
N PRO A 388 3.02 -4.80 -24.73
CA PRO A 388 2.29 -4.05 -25.75
C PRO A 388 2.45 -2.52 -25.64
N ALA A 389 2.72 -2.03 -24.41
CA ALA A 389 2.95 -0.59 -24.20
C ALA A 389 4.26 -0.08 -24.85
N LEU A 390 5.22 -0.96 -25.14
CA LEU A 390 6.44 -0.59 -25.87
C LEU A 390 6.16 -0.17 -27.34
N ALA A 391 5.12 -0.72 -27.94
CA ALA A 391 4.71 -0.42 -29.31
C ALA A 391 3.83 0.84 -29.42
N SER A 392 3.30 1.34 -28.29
CA SER A 392 2.41 2.50 -28.27
C SER A 392 3.18 3.81 -28.31
N PRO A 393 3.02 4.66 -29.37
CA PRO A 393 3.68 5.97 -29.47
C PRO A 393 3.25 6.94 -28.35
N TYR A 394 2.03 6.81 -27.84
CA TYR A 394 1.44 7.68 -26.82
C TYR A 394 2.14 7.59 -25.45
N LEU A 395 2.69 6.44 -25.11
CA LEU A 395 3.36 6.21 -23.83
C LEU A 395 4.86 6.45 -23.88
N ARG A 396 5.42 6.68 -25.08
CA ARG A 396 6.84 7.04 -25.29
C ARG A 396 7.13 8.52 -25.11
N ARG A 397 6.15 9.40 -25.34
CA ARG A 397 6.33 10.84 -25.12
C ARG A 397 6.21 11.11 -23.62
N GLY A 398 7.32 11.64 -23.03
CA GLY A 398 7.26 12.37 -21.76
C GLY A 398 6.20 13.50 -21.87
N ALA A 399 5.77 14.04 -20.72
CA ALA A 399 4.83 15.14 -20.70
C ALA A 399 5.21 16.18 -21.79
N PRO A 400 4.22 16.75 -22.51
CA PRO A 400 4.52 17.85 -23.45
C PRO A 400 5.27 18.93 -22.67
N ASP A 401 6.37 19.41 -23.23
CA ASP A 401 6.99 20.65 -22.78
C ASP A 401 5.96 21.78 -23.01
N ASP A 402 5.22 22.13 -21.96
CA ASP A 402 4.32 23.29 -21.92
C ASP A 402 5.07 24.64 -22.06
N ALA A 403 6.37 24.58 -22.36
CA ALA A 403 7.22 25.78 -22.54
C ALA A 403 7.29 26.31 -23.96
N SER A 404 6.66 25.68 -24.98
CA SER A 404 6.81 26.11 -26.38
C SER A 404 5.55 26.70 -27.01
N GLU A 405 4.43 26.78 -26.34
CA GLU A 405 3.22 27.47 -26.88
C GLU A 405 3.09 28.95 -26.48
N GLY A 406 3.89 29.43 -25.53
CA GLY A 406 3.89 30.86 -25.13
C GLY A 406 4.59 31.82 -26.06
N GLU A 407 5.39 31.35 -27.06
CA GLU A 407 6.16 32.21 -27.93
C GLU A 407 5.63 32.36 -29.39
N ARG A 408 4.51 31.73 -29.73
CA ARG A 408 3.97 31.81 -31.12
C ARG A 408 2.74 32.70 -31.28
N GLU A 409 2.25 33.37 -30.25
CA GLU A 409 1.12 34.33 -30.37
C GLU A 409 1.48 35.80 -30.22
N SER A 410 2.75 36.20 -30.28
CA SER A 410 3.11 37.60 -30.46
C SER A 410 3.36 37.90 -31.92
N GLY A 411 2.34 37.74 -32.78
CA GLY A 411 2.28 38.32 -34.09
C GLY A 411 2.12 39.86 -33.99
N PRO A 412 2.68 40.64 -34.90
CA PRO A 412 2.66 42.09 -34.80
C PRO A 412 1.22 42.66 -34.88
N VAL A 413 0.92 43.51 -33.94
CA VAL A 413 -0.33 44.28 -33.90
C VAL A 413 -0.41 45.18 -35.16
N PRO A 414 -1.47 45.14 -36.00
CA PRO A 414 -1.63 46.05 -37.12
C PRO A 414 -1.85 47.50 -36.65
N PRO A 415 -1.35 48.51 -37.36
CA PRO A 415 -1.48 49.90 -36.95
C PRO A 415 -2.92 50.39 -37.06
N ALA A 416 -3.37 51.14 -36.04
CA ALA A 416 -4.66 51.78 -35.99
C ALA A 416 -4.82 52.81 -37.14
N CYS A 417 -5.95 52.76 -37.89
CA CYS A 417 -6.36 53.77 -38.83
C CYS A 417 -6.72 55.08 -38.12
N PRO A 418 -6.31 56.26 -38.67
CA PRO A 418 -6.73 57.54 -38.16
C PRO A 418 -8.03 58.00 -38.84
N SER A 419 -9.01 58.39 -38.01
CA SER A 419 -10.01 59.44 -38.34
C SER A 419 -10.84 59.76 -37.09
#